data_2e94f2167ca433425c9c3561974db72f
#
_entry.id   2e94f2167ca433425c9c3561974db72f
#
_cell.length_a   1.000
_cell.length_b   1.000
_cell.length_c   1.000
_cell.angle_alpha   90.00
_cell.angle_beta   90.00
_cell.angle_gamma   90.00
#
_symmetry.space_group_name_H-M   'P 1'
#
loop_
_entity.id
_entity.type
_entity.pdbx_description
1 polymer ?
#
loop_
_entity_poly.entity_id
_entity_poly.type
_entity_poly.pdbx_seq_one_letter_code
_entity_poly.pdbx_strand_id
1 'polypeptide(L)'
;VSNGPKVIVDADMVRYQIGCVCDKDRFLAMDDDKTIGIASTRTELKELVGEEVYANCKIKRQVAADPVENALHSCKLVLENIRKNTNARKMELYLGVSENYRKDVSKLLPYKGNRVTKRKFEEMKATGKWPYYFEQYPKKYGMGRPTHFDALTKYMIERYDAVEIDGIEVDDYLAIEQTRAWDWARDKMNPEEALKHNGLVLASIDKDLMQVPGVFFDFRPEDKRKAGVPDWEFITPKQAKINLWSQAVSGDMTDNIYGIEGVSKEGAEKKLVQAVTDSVKGLNFSEWRYDQYAEWFEKTNEKLNEDKKVKPITKYIMENYNYREYADEIYQLVYLLRTHKEIDKYVMEEDRSY
;
A
#
# COMPACT_ATOMS: atom_id res chain seq x y z
N VAL A 1 28.69 3.80 21.65
CA VAL A 1 27.39 3.18 21.38
C VAL A 1 26.41 4.33 21.24
N SER A 2 25.79 4.50 20.06
CA SER A 2 24.81 5.58 19.87
C SER A 2 23.59 5.34 20.77
N ASN A 3 23.10 6.39 21.43
CA ASN A 3 21.88 6.35 22.23
C ASN A 3 20.60 6.47 21.36
N GLY A 4 20.71 6.25 20.04
CA GLY A 4 19.61 6.40 19.09
C GLY A 4 18.52 5.32 19.22
N PRO A 5 17.40 5.48 18.51
CA PRO A 5 16.29 4.54 18.55
C PRO A 5 16.62 3.21 17.84
N LYS A 6 15.80 2.19 18.10
CA LYS A 6 15.63 1.06 17.18
C LYS A 6 14.83 1.56 15.96
N VAL A 7 15.27 1.20 14.76
CA VAL A 7 14.53 1.52 13.52
C VAL A 7 14.06 0.22 12.88
N ILE A 8 12.76 0.11 12.62
CA ILE A 8 12.17 -0.96 11.83
C ILE A 8 11.90 -0.42 10.44
N VAL A 9 12.35 -1.15 9.43
CA VAL A 9 12.32 -0.70 8.04
C VAL A 9 11.40 -1.60 7.22
N ASP A 10 10.48 -0.98 6.52
CA ASP A 10 9.72 -1.61 5.46
C ASP A 10 10.64 -1.84 4.25
N ALA A 11 11.25 -3.02 4.22
CA ALA A 11 12.22 -3.38 3.19
C ALA A 11 11.53 -3.76 1.85
N ASP A 12 10.24 -4.07 1.87
CA ASP A 12 9.43 -4.24 0.67
C ASP A 12 9.39 -2.95 -0.15
N MET A 13 9.14 -1.83 0.51
CA MET A 13 9.16 -0.53 -0.16
C MET A 13 10.55 -0.18 -0.70
N VAL A 14 11.63 -0.54 0.01
CA VAL A 14 13.01 -0.34 -0.48
C VAL A 14 13.25 -1.13 -1.76
N ARG A 15 12.96 -2.46 -1.78
CA ARG A 15 13.23 -3.29 -2.97
C ARG A 15 12.35 -2.94 -4.17
N TYR A 16 11.08 -2.55 -3.93
CA TYR A 16 10.20 -2.11 -5.02
C TYR A 16 10.61 -0.75 -5.57
N GLN A 17 10.88 0.23 -4.72
CA GLN A 17 11.31 1.57 -5.15
C GLN A 17 12.56 1.50 -6.01
N ILE A 18 13.58 0.80 -5.55
CA ILE A 18 14.86 0.69 -6.26
C ILE A 18 14.72 -0.13 -7.54
N GLY A 19 14.06 -1.28 -7.45
CA GLY A 19 13.86 -2.16 -8.59
C GLY A 19 13.10 -1.46 -9.72
N CYS A 20 12.02 -0.72 -9.40
CA CYS A 20 11.26 0.04 -10.38
C CYS A 20 12.06 1.20 -11.00
N VAL A 21 12.96 1.83 -10.24
CA VAL A 21 13.83 2.90 -10.77
C VAL A 21 14.89 2.33 -11.71
N CYS A 22 15.39 1.14 -11.45
CA CYS A 22 16.36 0.46 -12.30
C CYS A 22 15.74 -0.10 -13.59
N ASP A 23 14.44 -0.39 -13.61
CA ASP A 23 13.72 -0.87 -14.78
C ASP A 23 13.38 0.31 -15.69
N LYS A 24 14.06 0.40 -16.85
CA LYS A 24 13.84 1.44 -17.83
C LYS A 24 12.95 0.94 -18.96
N ASP A 25 11.88 1.67 -19.25
CA ASP A 25 11.08 1.40 -20.44
C ASP A 25 11.86 1.74 -21.70
N ARG A 26 11.81 0.84 -22.70
CA ARG A 26 12.22 1.07 -24.06
C ARG A 26 11.10 0.73 -25.01
N PHE A 27 10.86 1.60 -25.95
CA PHE A 27 9.89 1.41 -27.02
C PHE A 27 10.65 1.14 -28.31
N LEU A 28 10.32 0.02 -28.96
CA LEU A 28 10.92 -0.43 -30.18
C LEU A 28 9.90 -0.29 -31.30
N ALA A 29 10.27 0.41 -32.37
CA ALA A 29 9.55 0.37 -33.63
C ALA A 29 10.02 -0.83 -34.43
N MET A 30 9.09 -1.70 -34.80
CA MET A 30 9.37 -2.95 -35.52
C MET A 30 8.77 -2.87 -36.93
N ASP A 31 9.58 -3.13 -37.93
CA ASP A 31 9.14 -3.40 -39.29
C ASP A 31 9.37 -4.90 -39.55
N ASP A 32 8.28 -5.65 -39.65
CA ASP A 32 8.28 -7.11 -39.50
C ASP A 32 9.05 -7.53 -38.22
N ASP A 33 10.14 -8.25 -38.35
CA ASP A 33 10.99 -8.72 -37.26
C ASP A 33 12.22 -7.85 -37.01
N LYS A 34 12.39 -6.74 -37.76
CA LYS A 34 13.52 -5.84 -37.62
C LYS A 34 13.19 -4.64 -36.74
N THR A 35 14.07 -4.33 -35.80
CA THR A 35 13.97 -3.09 -35.04
C THR A 35 14.52 -1.95 -35.87
N ILE A 36 13.67 -0.95 -36.16
CA ILE A 36 14.00 0.24 -36.96
C ILE A 36 14.22 1.49 -36.10
N GLY A 37 13.83 1.45 -34.83
CA GLY A 37 14.08 2.53 -33.88
C GLY A 37 13.89 2.06 -32.44
N ILE A 38 14.63 2.68 -31.50
CA ILE A 38 14.51 2.43 -30.05
C ILE A 38 14.56 3.78 -29.35
N ALA A 39 13.63 4.03 -28.41
CA ALA A 39 13.62 5.23 -27.58
C ALA A 39 13.06 4.94 -26.17
N SER A 40 13.26 5.86 -25.23
CA SER A 40 12.76 5.73 -23.85
C SER A 40 11.29 6.07 -23.72
N THR A 41 10.76 6.85 -24.64
CA THR A 41 9.34 7.21 -24.69
C THR A 41 8.77 6.99 -26.09
N ARG A 42 7.44 6.89 -26.16
CA ARG A 42 6.75 6.79 -27.45
C ARG A 42 6.88 8.08 -28.29
N THR A 43 6.96 9.23 -27.63
CA THR A 43 7.15 10.53 -28.29
C THR A 43 8.51 10.58 -28.96
N GLU A 44 9.59 10.30 -28.21
CA GLU A 44 10.94 10.21 -28.78
C GLU A 44 11.04 9.18 -29.89
N LEU A 45 10.36 8.03 -29.76
CA LEU A 45 10.37 7.02 -30.82
C LEU A 45 9.69 7.53 -32.08
N LYS A 46 8.58 8.24 -31.96
CA LYS A 46 7.86 8.86 -33.08
C LYS A 46 8.72 9.93 -33.79
N GLU A 47 9.42 10.75 -33.00
CA GLU A 47 10.38 11.73 -33.53
C GLU A 47 11.55 11.06 -34.23
N LEU A 48 12.06 9.96 -33.67
CA LEU A 48 13.20 9.22 -34.23
C LEU A 48 12.92 8.57 -35.59
N VAL A 49 11.76 7.89 -35.71
CA VAL A 49 11.43 7.14 -36.94
C VAL A 49 10.56 7.92 -37.92
N GLY A 50 10.00 9.05 -37.52
CA GLY A 50 9.06 9.86 -38.28
C GLY A 50 7.60 9.39 -38.14
N GLU A 51 6.65 10.32 -38.31
CA GLU A 51 5.23 10.07 -38.09
C GLU A 51 4.65 8.96 -38.97
N GLU A 52 5.00 8.98 -40.26
CA GLU A 52 4.50 8.01 -41.25
C GLU A 52 4.98 6.59 -40.95
N VAL A 53 6.26 6.42 -40.61
CA VAL A 53 6.85 5.12 -40.22
C VAL A 53 6.26 4.66 -38.90
N TYR A 54 6.14 5.56 -37.91
CA TYR A 54 5.57 5.24 -36.61
C TYR A 54 4.10 4.74 -36.71
N ALA A 55 3.31 5.33 -37.62
CA ALA A 55 1.92 4.94 -37.80
C ALA A 55 1.75 3.54 -38.44
N ASN A 56 2.75 3.10 -39.20
CA ASN A 56 2.70 1.85 -39.96
C ASN A 56 3.51 0.71 -39.32
N CYS A 57 4.35 0.99 -38.32
CA CYS A 57 5.17 -0.03 -37.66
C CYS A 57 4.50 -0.59 -36.39
N LYS A 58 4.92 -1.80 -35.99
CA LYS A 58 4.51 -2.40 -34.72
C LYS A 58 5.34 -1.85 -33.57
N ILE A 59 4.68 -1.27 -32.56
CA ILE A 59 5.38 -0.78 -31.37
C ILE A 59 5.42 -1.85 -30.29
N LYS A 60 6.64 -2.26 -29.91
CA LYS A 60 6.90 -3.20 -28.81
C LYS A 60 7.48 -2.44 -27.62
N ARG A 61 6.92 -2.66 -26.43
CA ARG A 61 7.51 -2.20 -25.15
C ARG A 61 8.41 -3.29 -24.61
N GLN A 62 9.61 -2.92 -24.19
CA GLN A 62 10.58 -3.79 -23.54
C GLN A 62 11.10 -3.09 -22.28
N VAL A 63 11.31 -3.83 -21.20
CA VAL A 63 12.03 -3.34 -20.03
C VAL A 63 13.51 -3.64 -20.21
N ALA A 64 14.35 -2.63 -20.04
CA ALA A 64 15.80 -2.76 -19.99
C ALA A 64 16.26 -2.35 -18.59
N ALA A 65 16.67 -3.31 -17.79
CA ALA A 65 17.17 -3.04 -16.46
C ALA A 65 18.59 -2.46 -16.49
N ASP A 66 18.87 -1.51 -15.60
CA ASP A 66 20.24 -1.09 -15.32
C ASP A 66 21.06 -2.29 -14.76
N PRO A 67 22.40 -2.26 -14.77
CA PRO A 67 23.22 -3.30 -14.14
C PRO A 67 22.80 -3.53 -12.68
N VAL A 68 22.83 -4.79 -12.24
CA VAL A 68 22.41 -5.17 -10.87
C VAL A 68 23.23 -4.47 -9.79
N GLU A 69 24.51 -4.21 -10.07
CA GLU A 69 25.41 -3.49 -9.17
C GLU A 69 24.88 -2.08 -8.84
N ASN A 70 24.25 -1.40 -9.80
CA ASN A 70 23.63 -0.09 -9.57
C ASN A 70 22.43 -0.21 -8.61
N ALA A 71 21.62 -1.26 -8.76
CA ALA A 71 20.50 -1.51 -7.85
C ALA A 71 20.98 -1.81 -6.42
N LEU A 72 22.02 -2.66 -6.27
CA LEU A 72 22.60 -2.98 -4.97
C LEU A 72 23.26 -1.77 -4.31
N HIS A 73 23.96 -0.95 -5.10
CA HIS A 73 24.55 0.30 -4.61
C HIS A 73 23.47 1.28 -4.13
N SER A 74 22.41 1.46 -4.91
CA SER A 74 21.28 2.32 -4.55
C SER A 74 20.59 1.83 -3.28
N CYS A 75 20.42 0.51 -3.11
CA CYS A 75 19.90 -0.10 -1.90
C CYS A 75 20.75 0.26 -0.67
N LYS A 76 22.08 0.09 -0.80
CA LYS A 76 23.01 0.48 0.25
C LYS A 76 22.85 1.95 0.63
N LEU A 77 22.80 2.85 -0.35
CA LEU A 77 22.66 4.29 -0.10
C LEU A 77 21.36 4.65 0.61
N VAL A 78 20.22 4.03 0.23
CA VAL A 78 18.94 4.25 0.91
C VAL A 78 19.00 3.79 2.36
N LEU A 79 19.52 2.58 2.64
CA LEU A 79 19.63 2.05 3.99
C LEU A 79 20.62 2.85 4.86
N GLU A 80 21.75 3.29 4.30
CA GLU A 80 22.68 4.18 5.00
C GLU A 80 22.05 5.55 5.30
N ASN A 81 21.25 6.09 4.36
CA ASN A 81 20.52 7.33 4.56
C ASN A 81 19.48 7.20 5.70
N ILE A 82 18.70 6.11 5.72
CA ILE A 82 17.78 5.81 6.83
C ILE A 82 18.56 5.79 8.15
N ARG A 83 19.63 5.01 8.23
CA ARG A 83 20.46 4.89 9.45
C ARG A 83 20.98 6.23 9.93
N LYS A 84 21.49 7.04 9.01
CA LYS A 84 22.08 8.36 9.33
C LYS A 84 21.03 9.35 9.82
N ASN A 85 19.92 9.48 9.09
CA ASN A 85 18.89 10.47 9.41
C ASN A 85 18.13 10.13 10.69
N THR A 86 17.96 8.84 10.98
CA THR A 86 17.32 8.38 12.22
C THR A 86 18.27 8.24 13.40
N ASN A 87 19.58 8.41 13.19
CA ASN A 87 20.61 8.12 14.19
C ASN A 87 20.43 6.73 14.82
N ALA A 88 20.07 5.73 14.02
CA ALA A 88 19.66 4.40 14.47
C ALA A 88 20.76 3.68 15.26
N ARG A 89 20.46 3.27 16.50
CA ARG A 89 21.30 2.34 17.27
C ARG A 89 21.24 0.94 16.67
N LYS A 90 20.04 0.50 16.29
CA LYS A 90 19.76 -0.79 15.65
C LYS A 90 18.78 -0.55 14.50
N MET A 91 19.01 -1.19 13.39
CA MET A 91 18.12 -1.17 12.25
C MET A 91 17.74 -2.61 11.90
N GLU A 92 16.45 -2.89 11.82
CA GLU A 92 15.90 -4.19 11.46
C GLU A 92 15.05 -4.03 10.19
N LEU A 93 15.31 -4.87 9.19
CA LEU A 93 14.65 -4.87 7.90
C LEU A 93 13.66 -6.03 7.83
N TYR A 94 12.45 -5.77 7.33
CA TYR A 94 11.41 -6.79 7.19
C TYR A 94 10.95 -6.90 5.75
N LEU A 95 10.82 -8.14 5.25
CA LEU A 95 10.48 -8.51 3.87
C LEU A 95 9.30 -9.45 3.85
N GLY A 96 8.31 -9.19 3.02
CA GLY A 96 7.19 -10.12 2.80
C GLY A 96 7.53 -11.21 1.79
N VAL A 97 7.14 -12.44 2.09
CA VAL A 97 7.45 -13.60 1.23
C VAL A 97 6.23 -14.32 0.71
N SER A 98 5.11 -14.32 1.42
CA SER A 98 3.93 -15.12 1.09
C SER A 98 2.70 -14.30 0.70
N GLU A 99 1.67 -15.04 0.34
CA GLU A 99 0.30 -14.56 0.28
C GLU A 99 -0.23 -14.30 1.70
N ASN A 100 -1.23 -13.46 1.83
CA ASN A 100 -1.78 -13.05 3.11
C ASN A 100 -3.30 -13.25 3.15
N TYR A 101 -3.87 -13.30 4.35
CA TYR A 101 -5.29 -13.53 4.63
C TYR A 101 -6.25 -12.55 3.93
N ARG A 102 -5.78 -11.35 3.51
CA ARG A 102 -6.66 -10.38 2.83
C ARG A 102 -7.21 -10.89 1.50
N LYS A 103 -6.53 -11.87 0.87
CA LYS A 103 -7.04 -12.50 -0.35
C LYS A 103 -8.31 -13.32 -0.10
N ASP A 104 -8.42 -13.90 1.08
CA ASP A 104 -9.58 -14.72 1.46
C ASP A 104 -10.72 -13.85 2.00
N VAL A 105 -10.39 -12.73 2.65
CA VAL A 105 -11.35 -11.72 3.09
C VAL A 105 -12.01 -11.02 1.89
N SER A 106 -11.26 -10.75 0.82
CA SER A 106 -11.73 -9.99 -0.34
C SER A 106 -12.71 -10.79 -1.20
N LYS A 107 -13.99 -10.56 -1.02
CA LYS A 107 -15.09 -11.21 -1.76
C LYS A 107 -15.57 -10.39 -2.95
N LEU A 108 -15.63 -9.07 -2.79
CA LEU A 108 -16.13 -8.17 -3.82
C LEU A 108 -15.14 -8.02 -4.98
N LEU A 109 -13.91 -7.64 -4.68
CA LEU A 109 -12.83 -7.43 -5.63
C LEU A 109 -11.60 -8.20 -5.19
N PRO A 110 -10.88 -8.88 -6.11
CA PRO A 110 -9.63 -9.53 -5.74
C PRO A 110 -8.64 -8.54 -5.13
N TYR A 111 -8.21 -8.77 -3.89
CA TYR A 111 -7.22 -7.95 -3.22
C TYR A 111 -5.95 -7.80 -4.07
N LYS A 112 -5.48 -6.58 -4.29
CA LYS A 112 -4.37 -6.25 -5.21
C LYS A 112 -4.55 -6.78 -6.64
N GLY A 113 -5.81 -7.05 -7.07
CA GLY A 113 -6.13 -7.62 -8.37
C GLY A 113 -5.72 -6.72 -9.54
N ASN A 114 -5.67 -5.40 -9.35
CA ASN A 114 -5.17 -4.44 -10.32
C ASN A 114 -3.66 -4.54 -10.58
N ARG A 115 -2.91 -5.27 -9.75
CA ARG A 115 -1.46 -5.52 -9.88
C ARG A 115 -1.13 -6.79 -10.65
N VAL A 116 -2.15 -7.59 -11.04
CA VAL A 116 -1.91 -8.83 -11.78
C VAL A 116 -1.36 -8.55 -13.18
N THR A 117 -0.45 -9.40 -13.65
CA THR A 117 0.02 -9.37 -15.03
C THR A 117 -1.07 -9.84 -15.98
N LYS A 118 -0.98 -9.46 -17.27
CA LYS A 118 -1.94 -9.90 -18.28
C LYS A 118 -2.08 -11.44 -18.31
N ARG A 119 -0.96 -12.17 -18.26
CA ARG A 119 -0.97 -13.64 -18.24
C ARG A 119 -1.77 -14.18 -17.06
N LYS A 120 -1.49 -13.70 -15.83
CA LYS A 120 -2.18 -14.17 -14.63
C LYS A 120 -3.67 -13.81 -14.65
N PHE A 121 -4.03 -12.64 -15.20
CA PHE A 121 -5.43 -12.25 -15.40
C PHE A 121 -6.16 -13.23 -16.32
N GLU A 122 -5.58 -13.59 -17.47
CA GLU A 122 -6.18 -14.56 -18.40
C GLU A 122 -6.31 -15.95 -17.76
N GLU A 123 -5.34 -16.40 -16.97
CA GLU A 123 -5.41 -17.63 -16.18
C GLU A 123 -6.56 -17.61 -15.16
N MET A 124 -6.71 -16.51 -14.41
CA MET A 124 -7.79 -16.33 -13.43
C MET A 124 -9.16 -16.28 -14.10
N LYS A 125 -9.28 -15.63 -15.26
CA LYS A 125 -10.49 -15.57 -16.06
C LYS A 125 -10.87 -16.94 -16.59
N ALA A 126 -9.92 -17.68 -17.12
CA ALA A 126 -10.13 -19.05 -17.66
C ALA A 126 -10.55 -20.05 -16.58
N THR A 127 -10.11 -19.86 -15.34
CA THR A 127 -10.44 -20.75 -14.19
C THR A 127 -11.67 -20.29 -13.39
N GLY A 128 -12.36 -19.22 -13.84
CA GLY A 128 -13.50 -18.64 -13.13
C GLY A 128 -13.15 -17.95 -11.80
N LYS A 129 -11.87 -17.78 -11.50
CA LYS A 129 -11.39 -17.08 -10.28
C LYS A 129 -11.45 -15.56 -10.39
N TRP A 130 -11.80 -15.03 -11.58
CA TRP A 130 -12.03 -13.61 -11.78
C TRP A 130 -13.53 -13.35 -11.81
N PRO A 131 -14.05 -12.42 -10.99
CA PRO A 131 -15.48 -12.13 -10.96
C PRO A 131 -16.01 -11.69 -12.33
N TYR A 132 -17.12 -12.26 -12.76
CA TYR A 132 -17.79 -11.96 -14.06
C TYR A 132 -17.95 -10.46 -14.32
N TYR A 133 -18.28 -9.70 -13.29
CA TYR A 133 -18.50 -8.26 -13.39
C TYR A 133 -17.25 -7.48 -13.87
N PHE A 134 -16.08 -8.03 -13.70
CA PHE A 134 -14.81 -7.41 -14.02
C PHE A 134 -14.21 -7.90 -15.35
N GLU A 135 -15.02 -8.28 -16.33
CA GLU A 135 -14.51 -8.69 -17.65
C GLU A 135 -13.60 -7.64 -18.31
N GLN A 136 -13.85 -6.36 -18.00
CA GLN A 136 -13.07 -5.22 -18.50
C GLN A 136 -11.99 -4.76 -17.49
N TYR A 137 -11.88 -5.41 -16.37
CA TYR A 137 -10.95 -5.08 -15.31
C TYR A 137 -9.79 -6.09 -15.28
N PRO A 138 -8.55 -5.69 -15.04
CA PRO A 138 -8.09 -4.33 -14.79
C PRO A 138 -7.96 -3.49 -16.06
N LYS A 139 -8.22 -2.20 -15.96
CA LYS A 139 -8.00 -1.24 -17.07
C LYS A 139 -6.53 -1.18 -17.47
N LYS A 140 -5.63 -1.54 -16.57
CA LYS A 140 -4.19 -1.58 -16.76
C LYS A 140 -3.62 -2.75 -15.98
N TYR A 141 -2.89 -3.64 -16.65
CA TYR A 141 -2.22 -4.77 -16.00
C TYR A 141 -0.98 -4.31 -15.24
N GLY A 142 -0.68 -4.99 -14.15
CA GLY A 142 0.57 -4.82 -13.41
C GLY A 142 1.77 -5.25 -14.26
N MET A 143 2.92 -4.65 -14.01
CA MET A 143 4.17 -4.99 -14.70
C MET A 143 4.87 -6.22 -14.11
N GLY A 144 4.37 -6.73 -13.01
CA GLY A 144 5.02 -7.80 -12.25
C GLY A 144 6.07 -7.27 -11.27
N ARG A 145 6.93 -8.17 -10.80
CA ARG A 145 8.06 -7.79 -9.94
C ARG A 145 9.14 -7.12 -10.77
N PRO A 146 9.86 -6.11 -10.22
CA PRO A 146 11.02 -5.52 -10.87
C PRO A 146 12.10 -6.56 -11.19
N THR A 147 12.92 -6.30 -12.21
CA THR A 147 13.97 -7.22 -12.69
C THR A 147 14.95 -7.63 -11.59
N HIS A 148 15.34 -6.69 -10.73
CA HIS A 148 16.33 -6.95 -9.66
C HIS A 148 15.71 -7.28 -8.31
N PHE A 149 14.40 -7.59 -8.25
CA PHE A 149 13.69 -7.88 -7.02
C PHE A 149 14.35 -8.96 -6.15
N ASP A 150 14.68 -10.12 -6.75
CA ASP A 150 15.28 -11.24 -6.03
C ASP A 150 16.73 -10.95 -5.61
N ALA A 151 17.48 -10.24 -6.45
CA ALA A 151 18.85 -9.81 -6.12
C ALA A 151 18.88 -8.83 -4.94
N LEU A 152 17.94 -7.87 -4.90
CA LEU A 152 17.78 -6.93 -3.79
C LEU A 152 17.35 -7.64 -2.50
N THR A 153 16.41 -8.59 -2.60
CA THR A 153 15.98 -9.44 -1.46
C THR A 153 17.19 -10.17 -0.86
N LYS A 154 17.91 -10.91 -1.69
CA LYS A 154 19.12 -11.64 -1.27
C LYS A 154 20.16 -10.72 -0.63
N TYR A 155 20.41 -9.57 -1.24
CA TYR A 155 21.37 -8.59 -0.72
C TYR A 155 20.99 -8.08 0.67
N MET A 156 19.71 -7.79 0.91
CA MET A 156 19.24 -7.32 2.22
C MET A 156 19.31 -8.43 3.28
N ILE A 157 19.01 -9.68 2.93
CA ILE A 157 19.15 -10.81 3.84
C ILE A 157 20.64 -11.03 4.19
N GLU A 158 21.53 -11.12 3.20
CA GLU A 158 22.94 -11.47 3.42
C GLU A 158 23.77 -10.34 4.06
N ARG A 159 23.41 -9.08 3.86
CA ARG A 159 24.20 -7.92 4.31
C ARG A 159 23.63 -7.16 5.47
N TYR A 160 22.32 -7.29 5.71
CA TYR A 160 21.61 -6.53 6.73
C TYR A 160 20.77 -7.42 7.64
N ASP A 161 20.88 -8.74 7.52
CA ASP A 161 20.11 -9.72 8.31
C ASP A 161 18.59 -9.45 8.22
N ALA A 162 18.10 -9.11 7.02
CA ALA A 162 16.68 -8.83 6.81
C ALA A 162 15.84 -10.08 7.12
N VAL A 163 14.75 -9.89 7.85
CA VAL A 163 13.86 -10.95 8.32
C VAL A 163 12.69 -11.09 7.34
N GLU A 164 12.45 -12.32 6.91
CA GLU A 164 11.30 -12.67 6.08
C GLU A 164 10.06 -12.90 6.95
N ILE A 165 8.95 -12.25 6.59
CA ILE A 165 7.66 -12.35 7.26
C ILE A 165 6.72 -13.16 6.38
N ASP A 166 6.16 -14.22 6.96
CA ASP A 166 5.28 -15.18 6.30
C ASP A 166 3.87 -15.15 6.90
N GLY A 167 2.83 -15.46 6.09
CA GLY A 167 1.42 -15.55 6.49
C GLY A 167 0.70 -14.21 6.68
N ILE A 168 1.41 -13.11 6.87
CA ILE A 168 0.87 -11.74 6.97
C ILE A 168 1.66 -10.76 6.10
N GLU A 169 1.12 -9.58 5.86
CA GLU A 169 1.89 -8.53 5.20
C GLU A 169 2.94 -7.92 6.15
N VAL A 170 4.03 -7.41 5.58
CA VAL A 170 5.06 -6.69 6.34
C VAL A 170 4.45 -5.52 7.10
N ASP A 171 3.49 -4.82 6.48
CA ASP A 171 2.79 -3.70 7.09
C ASP A 171 2.06 -4.08 8.38
N ASP A 172 1.45 -5.27 8.43
CA ASP A 172 0.85 -5.81 9.65
C ASP A 172 1.89 -6.05 10.74
N TYR A 173 3.02 -6.66 10.38
CA TYR A 173 4.09 -6.92 11.33
C TYR A 173 4.68 -5.62 11.89
N LEU A 174 4.97 -4.65 11.02
CA LEU A 174 5.48 -3.34 11.42
C LEU A 174 4.47 -2.60 12.32
N ALA A 175 3.18 -2.69 12.00
CA ALA A 175 2.12 -2.09 12.80
C ALA A 175 2.01 -2.71 14.20
N ILE A 176 2.18 -4.04 14.32
CA ILE A 176 2.23 -4.75 15.61
C ILE A 176 3.43 -4.28 16.45
N GLU A 177 4.63 -4.22 15.87
CA GLU A 177 5.83 -3.77 16.56
C GLU A 177 5.73 -2.31 17.02
N GLN A 178 5.19 -1.43 16.16
CA GLN A 178 4.96 -0.03 16.50
C GLN A 178 3.90 0.11 17.61
N THR A 179 2.80 -0.66 17.55
CA THR A 179 1.77 -0.67 18.60
C THR A 179 2.36 -1.10 19.94
N ARG A 180 3.18 -2.16 19.94
CA ARG A 180 3.84 -2.66 21.15
C ARG A 180 4.77 -1.63 21.79
N ALA A 181 5.54 -0.91 20.96
CA ALA A 181 6.41 0.15 21.44
C ALA A 181 5.59 1.34 21.99
N TRP A 182 4.51 1.71 21.33
CA TRP A 182 3.61 2.77 21.79
C TRP A 182 2.95 2.40 23.13
N ASP A 183 2.38 1.20 23.26
CA ASP A 183 1.72 0.75 24.48
C ASP A 183 2.69 0.70 25.66
N TRP A 184 3.91 0.19 25.44
CA TRP A 184 4.97 0.20 26.46
C TRP A 184 5.32 1.61 26.93
N ALA A 185 5.43 2.57 26.01
CA ALA A 185 5.79 3.95 26.33
C ALA A 185 4.64 4.67 27.05
N ARG A 186 3.41 4.52 26.57
CA ARG A 186 2.19 5.11 27.14
C ARG A 186 1.97 4.69 28.60
N ASP A 187 2.30 3.46 28.94
CA ASP A 187 2.14 2.95 30.30
C ASP A 187 3.18 3.50 31.29
N LYS A 188 4.25 4.14 30.79
CA LYS A 188 5.38 4.62 31.59
C LYS A 188 5.58 6.11 31.62
N MET A 189 5.02 6.84 30.65
CA MET A 189 5.22 8.27 30.50
C MET A 189 3.94 8.93 29.97
N ASN A 190 3.88 10.26 30.01
CA ASN A 190 2.73 10.95 29.46
C ASN A 190 2.66 10.78 27.93
N PRO A 191 1.47 10.95 27.30
CA PRO A 191 1.28 10.67 25.86
C PRO A 191 2.22 11.46 24.94
N GLU A 192 2.59 12.69 25.29
CA GLU A 192 3.49 13.50 24.46
C GLU A 192 4.94 12.98 24.52
N GLU A 193 5.40 12.62 25.69
CA GLU A 193 6.70 11.99 25.88
C GLU A 193 6.75 10.59 25.27
N ALA A 194 5.68 9.80 25.43
CA ALA A 194 5.55 8.48 24.84
C ALA A 194 5.67 8.54 23.31
N LEU A 195 5.09 9.56 22.69
CA LEU A 195 5.16 9.75 21.25
C LEU A 195 6.59 10.04 20.75
N LYS A 196 7.36 10.81 21.53
CA LYS A 196 8.73 11.23 21.17
C LYS A 196 9.80 10.21 21.59
N HIS A 197 9.54 9.42 22.61
CA HIS A 197 10.55 8.60 23.30
C HIS A 197 10.16 7.13 23.47
N ASN A 198 9.30 6.58 22.56
CA ASN A 198 8.95 5.16 22.57
C ASN A 198 10.12 4.22 22.21
N GLY A 199 11.26 4.79 21.79
CA GLY A 199 12.48 4.04 21.47
C GLY A 199 12.45 3.34 20.10
N LEU A 200 11.35 3.48 19.35
CA LEU A 200 11.16 2.89 18.03
C LEU A 200 10.85 3.95 16.98
N VAL A 201 11.41 3.78 15.78
CA VAL A 201 11.06 4.54 14.57
C VAL A 201 10.67 3.56 13.49
N LEU A 202 9.51 3.77 12.88
CA LEU A 202 9.06 3.05 11.72
C LEU A 202 9.49 3.82 10.46
N ALA A 203 10.34 3.23 9.64
CA ALA A 203 10.81 3.82 8.38
C ALA A 203 10.13 3.16 7.18
N SER A 204 9.26 3.90 6.49
CA SER A 204 8.57 3.49 5.27
C SER A 204 8.22 4.69 4.41
N ILE A 205 7.83 4.45 3.16
CA ILE A 205 7.21 5.42 2.26
C ILE A 205 5.70 5.18 2.13
N ASP A 206 5.20 4.12 2.74
CA ASP A 206 3.78 3.80 2.73
C ASP A 206 3.05 4.54 3.86
N LYS A 207 2.15 5.43 3.45
CA LYS A 207 1.34 6.23 4.37
C LYS A 207 0.29 5.41 5.14
N ASP A 208 -0.01 4.17 4.70
CA ASP A 208 -1.00 3.34 5.35
C ASP A 208 -0.51 2.88 6.73
N LEU A 209 0.80 2.80 6.92
CA LEU A 209 1.43 2.59 8.24
C LEU A 209 1.20 3.75 9.23
N MET A 210 0.75 4.92 8.78
CA MET A 210 0.33 6.03 9.67
C MET A 210 -1.02 5.78 10.37
N GLN A 211 -1.61 4.60 10.23
CA GLN A 211 -2.73 4.14 11.04
C GLN A 211 -2.32 3.74 12.47
N VAL A 212 -1.03 3.75 12.80
CA VAL A 212 -0.50 3.34 14.10
C VAL A 212 0.16 4.52 14.79
N PRO A 213 -0.15 4.79 16.08
CA PRO A 213 0.53 5.84 16.83
C PRO A 213 2.03 5.56 16.97
N GLY A 214 2.85 6.61 16.87
CA GLY A 214 4.29 6.50 17.07
C GLY A 214 5.09 7.40 16.14
N VAL A 215 6.38 7.09 15.99
CA VAL A 215 7.30 7.87 15.17
C VAL A 215 7.43 7.23 13.80
N PHE A 216 7.14 8.00 12.77
CA PHE A 216 7.24 7.60 11.38
C PHE A 216 8.34 8.41 10.67
N PHE A 217 9.18 7.74 9.88
CA PHE A 217 10.21 8.35 9.05
C PHE A 217 9.98 7.99 7.57
N ASP A 218 9.65 9.00 6.77
CA ASP A 218 9.52 8.88 5.32
C ASP A 218 10.91 8.98 4.66
N PHE A 219 11.44 7.87 4.20
CA PHE A 219 12.76 7.82 3.59
C PHE A 219 12.78 8.19 2.10
N ARG A 220 11.68 8.67 1.52
CA ARG A 220 11.70 9.21 0.15
C ARG A 220 12.66 10.38 0.06
N PRO A 221 13.39 10.54 -1.05
CA PRO A 221 14.14 11.74 -1.34
C PRO A 221 13.24 12.99 -1.29
N GLU A 222 13.79 14.12 -0.86
CA GLU A 222 13.04 15.36 -0.68
C GLU A 222 12.32 15.80 -1.96
N ASP A 223 12.98 15.66 -3.12
CA ASP A 223 12.42 15.97 -4.45
C ASP A 223 11.27 15.04 -4.88
N LYS A 224 11.08 13.93 -4.18
CA LYS A 224 10.00 12.96 -4.42
C LYS A 224 8.87 13.06 -3.39
N ARG A 225 9.04 13.83 -2.33
CA ARG A 225 7.97 14.13 -1.38
C ARG A 225 7.10 15.29 -1.89
N LYS A 226 5.84 15.29 -1.51
CA LYS A 226 4.99 16.47 -1.77
C LYS A 226 5.56 17.68 -1.02
N ALA A 227 5.51 18.85 -1.63
CA ALA A 227 5.99 20.07 -1.01
C ALA A 227 5.32 20.28 0.36
N GLY A 228 6.13 20.56 1.39
CA GLY A 228 5.69 20.80 2.76
C GLY A 228 5.40 19.53 3.58
N VAL A 229 5.56 18.33 3.03
CA VAL A 229 5.47 17.08 3.81
C VAL A 229 6.84 16.80 4.45
N PRO A 230 6.92 16.76 5.80
CA PRO A 230 8.17 16.46 6.49
C PRO A 230 8.59 15.00 6.29
N ASP A 231 9.86 14.71 6.51
CA ASP A 231 10.38 13.34 6.55
C ASP A 231 10.11 12.65 7.89
N TRP A 232 9.85 13.42 8.95
CA TRP A 232 9.50 12.93 10.27
C TRP A 232 8.08 13.29 10.64
N GLU A 233 7.30 12.29 11.04
CA GLU A 233 5.96 12.50 11.55
C GLU A 233 5.76 11.81 12.90
N PHE A 234 5.09 12.53 13.82
CA PHE A 234 4.66 12.00 15.10
C PHE A 234 3.16 11.72 15.04
N ILE A 235 2.82 10.46 14.80
CA ILE A 235 1.43 10.05 14.60
C ILE A 235 0.75 9.89 15.95
N THR A 236 -0.12 10.83 16.29
CA THR A 236 -0.92 10.75 17.52
C THR A 236 -2.00 9.67 17.39
N PRO A 237 -2.53 9.13 18.52
CA PRO A 237 -3.67 8.19 18.49
C PRO A 237 -4.88 8.73 17.73
N LYS A 238 -5.12 10.04 17.82
CA LYS A 238 -6.17 10.73 17.08
C LYS A 238 -5.92 10.68 15.57
N GLN A 239 -4.71 11.03 15.14
CA GLN A 239 -4.34 11.03 13.72
C GLN A 239 -4.37 9.61 13.15
N ALA A 240 -3.85 8.63 13.89
CA ALA A 240 -3.88 7.22 13.51
C ALA A 240 -5.31 6.72 13.23
N LYS A 241 -6.27 7.07 14.10
CA LYS A 241 -7.68 6.75 13.88
C LYS A 241 -8.28 7.47 12.68
N ILE A 242 -7.98 8.75 12.47
CA ILE A 242 -8.45 9.51 11.30
C ILE A 242 -7.92 8.85 10.01
N ASN A 243 -6.65 8.45 9.99
CA ASN A 243 -6.06 7.78 8.83
C ASN A 243 -6.77 6.45 8.52
N LEU A 244 -7.00 5.61 9.54
CA LEU A 244 -7.73 4.34 9.39
C LEU A 244 -9.14 4.58 8.84
N TRP A 245 -9.93 5.42 9.50
CA TRP A 245 -11.33 5.61 9.10
C TRP A 245 -11.45 6.34 7.75
N SER A 246 -10.52 7.25 7.45
CA SER A 246 -10.48 7.89 6.12
C SER A 246 -10.24 6.87 5.02
N GLN A 247 -9.36 5.89 5.25
CA GLN A 247 -9.09 4.83 4.29
C GLN A 247 -10.27 3.84 4.20
N ALA A 248 -10.88 3.47 5.32
CA ALA A 248 -12.06 2.62 5.32
C ALA A 248 -13.24 3.24 4.55
N VAL A 249 -13.41 4.56 4.61
CA VAL A 249 -14.47 5.30 3.88
C VAL A 249 -14.11 5.47 2.40
N SER A 250 -12.88 5.87 2.09
CA SER A 250 -12.46 6.15 0.70
C SER A 250 -12.10 4.90 -0.09
N GLY A 251 -11.83 3.79 0.59
CA GLY A 251 -11.19 2.62 0.04
C GLY A 251 -9.71 2.85 -0.29
N ASP A 252 -9.08 1.86 -0.89
CA ASP A 252 -7.74 1.94 -1.43
C ASP A 252 -7.68 1.38 -2.86
N MET A 253 -7.66 2.28 -3.83
CA MET A 253 -7.59 1.88 -5.25
C MET A 253 -6.24 1.26 -5.62
N THR A 254 -5.19 1.47 -4.81
CA THR A 254 -3.88 0.85 -5.02
C THR A 254 -3.95 -0.64 -4.71
N ASP A 255 -4.74 -1.01 -3.71
CA ASP A 255 -4.97 -2.39 -3.28
C ASP A 255 -6.28 -2.98 -3.83
N ASN A 256 -6.92 -2.25 -4.74
CA ASN A 256 -8.18 -2.66 -5.37
C ASN A 256 -9.36 -2.73 -4.38
N ILE A 257 -9.34 -1.92 -3.35
CA ILE A 257 -10.41 -1.79 -2.35
C ILE A 257 -11.28 -0.60 -2.74
N TYR A 258 -12.54 -0.85 -3.06
CA TYR A 258 -13.47 0.19 -3.48
C TYR A 258 -14.24 0.75 -2.29
N GLY A 259 -14.04 2.01 -1.98
CA GLY A 259 -14.75 2.72 -0.91
C GLY A 259 -16.07 3.36 -1.38
N ILE A 260 -16.52 4.37 -0.67
CA ILE A 260 -17.72 5.14 -1.06
C ILE A 260 -17.43 5.96 -2.31
N GLU A 261 -18.29 5.84 -3.30
CA GLU A 261 -18.15 6.57 -4.57
C GLU A 261 -18.08 8.09 -4.36
N GLY A 262 -17.14 8.73 -5.04
CA GLY A 262 -16.93 10.17 -5.00
C GLY A 262 -16.25 10.68 -3.72
N VAL A 263 -15.81 9.79 -2.84
CA VAL A 263 -15.05 10.15 -1.64
C VAL A 263 -13.57 9.87 -1.87
N SER A 264 -12.75 10.92 -1.83
CA SER A 264 -11.29 10.80 -1.75
C SER A 264 -10.84 10.69 -0.29
N LYS A 265 -9.60 10.23 -0.04
CA LYS A 265 -9.02 10.17 1.31
C LYS A 265 -9.09 11.54 2.02
N GLU A 266 -8.74 12.61 1.33
CA GLU A 266 -8.86 13.99 1.86
C GLU A 266 -10.32 14.39 2.12
N GLY A 267 -11.24 14.02 1.23
CA GLY A 267 -12.68 14.24 1.39
C GLY A 267 -13.28 13.42 2.53
N ALA A 268 -12.79 12.18 2.74
CA ALA A 268 -13.18 11.32 3.84
C ALA A 268 -12.75 11.91 5.18
N GLU A 269 -11.51 12.37 5.30
CA GLU A 269 -11.01 13.01 6.53
C GLU A 269 -11.89 14.22 6.91
N LYS A 270 -12.19 15.11 5.96
CA LYS A 270 -13.07 16.27 6.19
C LYS A 270 -14.47 15.85 6.63
N LYS A 271 -15.07 14.84 6.00
CA LYS A 271 -16.39 14.34 6.36
C LYS A 271 -16.40 13.67 7.73
N LEU A 272 -15.35 12.93 8.08
CA LEU A 272 -15.20 12.34 9.41
C LEU A 272 -15.08 13.41 10.49
N VAL A 273 -14.25 14.42 10.26
CA VAL A 273 -14.15 15.58 11.17
C VAL A 273 -15.49 16.27 11.34
N GLN A 274 -16.22 16.53 10.26
CA GLN A 274 -17.53 17.17 10.28
C GLN A 274 -18.57 16.30 10.98
N ALA A 275 -18.66 15.01 10.63
CA ALA A 275 -19.60 14.07 11.25
C ALA A 275 -19.40 13.96 12.76
N VAL A 276 -18.13 13.97 13.19
CA VAL A 276 -17.80 13.96 14.62
C VAL A 276 -18.15 15.31 15.27
N THR A 277 -17.92 16.42 14.58
CA THR A 277 -18.27 17.75 15.09
C THR A 277 -19.79 17.92 15.21
N ASP A 278 -20.56 17.41 14.24
CA ASP A 278 -22.01 17.56 14.18
C ASP A 278 -22.76 16.56 15.06
N SER A 279 -22.27 15.32 15.16
CA SER A 279 -22.90 14.28 16.00
C SER A 279 -22.53 14.41 17.47
N VAL A 280 -21.55 15.26 17.78
CA VAL A 280 -20.89 15.26 19.08
C VAL A 280 -20.59 16.66 19.57
N LYS A 281 -21.61 17.33 20.04
CA LYS A 281 -21.42 18.24 21.14
C LYS A 281 -20.99 17.41 22.37
N GLY A 282 -19.73 16.95 22.41
CA GLY A 282 -19.16 16.30 23.58
C GLY A 282 -18.41 14.97 23.41
N LEU A 283 -18.37 14.30 22.24
CA LEU A 283 -17.62 13.06 22.07
C LEU A 283 -16.16 13.31 21.59
N ASN A 284 -15.25 12.56 22.19
CA ASN A 284 -13.83 12.61 21.88
C ASN A 284 -13.56 11.73 20.64
N PHE A 285 -12.77 12.21 19.66
CA PHE A 285 -12.34 11.44 18.46
C PHE A 285 -11.71 10.08 18.79
N SER A 286 -11.21 9.91 20.01
CA SER A 286 -10.69 8.64 20.52
C SER A 286 -11.77 7.54 20.63
N GLU A 287 -13.05 7.86 20.50
CA GLU A 287 -14.17 6.97 20.75
C GLU A 287 -14.94 6.55 19.50
N TRP A 288 -14.52 6.98 18.31
CA TRP A 288 -15.11 6.46 17.07
C TRP A 288 -14.85 4.95 16.98
N ARG A 289 -15.93 4.18 17.01
CA ARG A 289 -15.91 2.71 16.99
C ARG A 289 -16.38 2.22 15.62
N TYR A 290 -16.11 0.96 15.36
CA TYR A 290 -16.56 0.27 14.15
C TYR A 290 -18.07 0.46 13.88
N ASP A 291 -18.94 0.37 14.92
CA ASP A 291 -20.39 0.51 14.75
C ASP A 291 -20.79 1.87 14.17
N GLN A 292 -20.13 2.94 14.59
CA GLN A 292 -20.40 4.29 14.09
C GLN A 292 -19.92 4.45 12.64
N TYR A 293 -18.79 3.86 12.29
CA TYR A 293 -18.31 3.80 10.91
C TYR A 293 -19.31 3.04 10.02
N ALA A 294 -19.70 1.84 10.41
CA ALA A 294 -20.60 1.00 9.62
C ALA A 294 -21.98 1.64 9.44
N GLU A 295 -22.56 2.24 10.48
CA GLU A 295 -23.83 2.98 10.39
C GLU A 295 -23.72 4.19 9.45
N TRP A 296 -22.63 4.94 9.55
CA TRP A 296 -22.39 6.09 8.67
C TRP A 296 -22.19 5.65 7.22
N PHE A 297 -21.46 4.56 7.00
CA PHE A 297 -21.20 3.97 5.69
C PHE A 297 -22.51 3.50 5.03
N GLU A 298 -23.36 2.80 5.77
CA GLU A 298 -24.67 2.33 5.33
C GLU A 298 -25.57 3.51 4.92
N LYS A 299 -25.79 4.48 5.81
CA LYS A 299 -26.61 5.67 5.54
C LYS A 299 -26.11 6.48 4.32
N THR A 300 -24.80 6.53 4.12
CA THR A 300 -24.22 7.28 2.99
C THR A 300 -24.44 6.55 1.68
N ASN A 301 -24.31 5.22 1.66
CA ASN A 301 -24.58 4.43 0.46
C ASN A 301 -26.08 4.39 0.13
N GLU A 302 -26.98 4.36 1.13
CA GLU A 302 -28.42 4.48 0.91
C GLU A 302 -28.77 5.78 0.17
N LYS A 303 -28.21 6.90 0.61
CA LYS A 303 -28.41 8.20 -0.07
C LYS A 303 -27.84 8.22 -1.50
N LEU A 304 -26.68 7.58 -1.72
CA LEU A 304 -26.13 7.44 -3.07
C LEU A 304 -26.99 6.59 -3.97
N ASN A 305 -27.70 5.58 -3.42
CA ASN A 305 -28.60 4.72 -4.16
C ASN A 305 -29.82 5.49 -4.75
N GLU A 306 -30.22 6.57 -4.09
CA GLU A 306 -31.25 7.46 -4.59
C GLU A 306 -30.79 8.27 -5.81
N ASP A 307 -29.48 8.39 -6.04
CA ASP A 307 -28.87 9.11 -7.17
C ASP A 307 -28.66 8.16 -8.37
N LYS A 308 -29.45 8.35 -9.42
CA LYS A 308 -29.43 7.52 -10.64
C LYS A 308 -28.12 7.56 -11.46
N LYS A 309 -27.10 8.28 -11.01
CA LYS A 309 -25.83 8.48 -11.72
C LYS A 309 -24.65 7.71 -11.12
N VAL A 310 -24.91 6.73 -10.26
CA VAL A 310 -23.82 5.92 -9.66
C VAL A 310 -23.07 5.11 -10.72
N LYS A 311 -21.79 4.86 -10.45
CA LYS A 311 -20.96 4.02 -11.34
C LYS A 311 -21.44 2.56 -11.35
N PRO A 312 -21.15 1.83 -12.43
CA PRO A 312 -21.54 0.42 -12.52
C PRO A 312 -21.09 -0.45 -11.35
N ILE A 313 -19.88 -0.21 -10.82
CA ILE A 313 -19.37 -0.94 -9.62
C ILE A 313 -20.22 -0.67 -8.39
N THR A 314 -20.58 0.59 -8.14
CA THR A 314 -21.43 0.98 -7.02
C THR A 314 -22.80 0.33 -7.15
N LYS A 315 -23.36 0.32 -8.34
CA LYS A 315 -24.64 -0.35 -8.64
C LYS A 315 -24.56 -1.86 -8.35
N TYR A 316 -23.49 -2.53 -8.79
CA TYR A 316 -23.27 -3.95 -8.50
C TYR A 316 -23.19 -4.24 -6.99
N ILE A 317 -22.48 -3.39 -6.23
CA ILE A 317 -22.41 -3.49 -4.77
C ILE A 317 -23.81 -3.40 -4.17
N MET A 318 -24.58 -2.40 -4.59
CA MET A 318 -25.95 -2.18 -4.11
C MET A 318 -26.90 -3.34 -4.37
N GLU A 319 -26.74 -4.03 -5.51
CA GLU A 319 -27.59 -5.13 -5.92
C GLU A 319 -27.21 -6.48 -5.29
N ASN A 320 -25.96 -6.65 -4.84
CA ASN A 320 -25.43 -7.95 -4.46
C ASN A 320 -24.89 -8.03 -3.03
N TYR A 321 -24.73 -6.90 -2.36
CA TYR A 321 -24.16 -6.85 -1.00
C TYR A 321 -25.07 -6.13 -0.02
N ASN A 322 -25.11 -6.64 1.21
CA ASN A 322 -25.56 -5.86 2.36
C ASN A 322 -24.48 -4.80 2.68
N TYR A 323 -24.86 -3.55 2.86
CA TYR A 323 -23.92 -2.46 3.13
C TYR A 323 -23.08 -2.69 4.39
N ARG A 324 -23.64 -3.37 5.38
CA ARG A 324 -22.94 -3.73 6.62
C ARG A 324 -21.82 -4.73 6.36
N GLU A 325 -22.09 -5.79 5.61
CA GLU A 325 -21.11 -6.80 5.21
C GLU A 325 -20.01 -6.18 4.33
N TYR A 326 -20.39 -5.27 3.46
CA TYR A 326 -19.43 -4.55 2.62
C TYR A 326 -18.54 -3.60 3.44
N ALA A 327 -19.09 -2.87 4.39
CA ALA A 327 -18.33 -2.04 5.32
C ALA A 327 -17.34 -2.88 6.13
N ASP A 328 -17.75 -4.07 6.55
CA ASP A 328 -16.94 -5.02 7.31
C ASP A 328 -15.78 -5.56 6.46
N GLU A 329 -16.04 -5.96 5.22
CA GLU A 329 -15.01 -6.39 4.27
C GLU A 329 -13.97 -5.28 4.06
N ILE A 330 -14.38 -4.04 3.76
CA ILE A 330 -13.45 -2.93 3.59
C ILE A 330 -12.62 -2.72 4.86
N TYR A 331 -13.26 -2.68 6.02
CA TYR A 331 -12.56 -2.47 7.29
C TYR A 331 -11.48 -3.53 7.50
N GLN A 332 -11.80 -4.81 7.31
CA GLN A 332 -10.85 -5.90 7.45
C GLN A 332 -9.68 -5.82 6.44
N LEU A 333 -9.94 -5.32 5.23
CA LEU A 333 -8.91 -5.17 4.20
C LEU A 333 -7.95 -4.01 4.46
N VAL A 334 -8.42 -2.89 5.04
CA VAL A 334 -7.59 -1.71 5.30
C VAL A 334 -6.98 -1.68 6.70
N TYR A 335 -7.55 -2.43 7.64
CA TYR A 335 -7.05 -2.48 9.03
C TYR A 335 -5.72 -3.21 9.09
N LEU A 336 -4.72 -2.57 9.66
CA LEU A 336 -3.45 -3.20 9.98
C LEU A 336 -3.54 -3.86 11.37
N LEU A 337 -3.05 -5.09 11.49
CA LEU A 337 -3.05 -5.84 12.75
C LEU A 337 -2.28 -5.08 13.84
N ARG A 338 -2.71 -5.21 15.09
CA ARG A 338 -2.11 -4.49 16.23
C ARG A 338 -1.46 -5.43 17.24
N THR A 339 -1.78 -6.71 17.19
CA THR A 339 -1.28 -7.71 18.15
C THR A 339 -0.99 -9.04 17.48
N HIS A 340 -0.04 -9.80 18.04
CA HIS A 340 0.22 -11.17 17.56
C HIS A 340 -1.00 -12.10 17.71
N LYS A 341 -1.90 -11.84 18.69
CA LYS A 341 -3.13 -12.62 18.85
C LYS A 341 -4.11 -12.46 17.68
N GLU A 342 -4.05 -11.33 16.97
CA GLU A 342 -4.85 -11.13 15.75
C GLU A 342 -4.31 -11.96 14.58
N ILE A 343 -3.00 -12.22 14.54
CA ILE A 343 -2.41 -13.15 13.56
C ILE A 343 -3.01 -14.55 13.74
N ASP A 344 -3.05 -15.03 14.99
CA ASP A 344 -3.58 -16.37 15.28
C ASP A 344 -5.03 -16.54 14.81
N LYS A 345 -5.82 -15.48 14.86
CA LYS A 345 -7.21 -15.49 14.38
C LYS A 345 -7.30 -15.69 12.87
N TYR A 346 -6.41 -15.10 12.08
CA TYR A 346 -6.49 -15.11 10.62
C TYR A 346 -5.64 -16.22 9.98
N VAL A 347 -4.53 -16.62 10.58
CA VAL A 347 -3.59 -17.59 10.01
C VAL A 347 -3.90 -19.02 10.48
N MET A 348 -4.37 -19.23 11.72
CA MET A 348 -4.65 -20.57 12.26
C MET A 348 -6.02 -21.14 11.87
N GLU A 349 -6.94 -20.35 11.32
CA GLU A 349 -8.21 -20.89 10.80
C GLU A 349 -8.03 -21.64 9.47
N GLU A 350 -6.97 -21.37 8.70
CA GLU A 350 -6.65 -22.09 7.47
C GLU A 350 -6.19 -23.55 7.72
N ASP A 351 -5.48 -23.81 8.80
CA ASP A 351 -5.02 -25.18 9.17
C ASP A 351 -6.16 -26.08 9.69
N ARG A 352 -7.37 -25.57 9.89
CA ARG A 352 -8.53 -26.33 10.37
C ARG A 352 -9.45 -26.86 9.27
N SER A 353 -9.18 -26.55 8.01
CA SER A 353 -9.99 -26.92 6.84
C SER A 353 -9.40 -28.03 5.96
N TYR A 354 -8.50 -28.87 6.51
CA TYR A 354 -8.02 -30.08 5.86
C TYR A 354 -8.32 -31.34 6.69
#